data_acfb18d89265f45c4a6cc4065e2bfcb4
#
_entry.id   acfb18d89265f45c4a6cc4065e2bfcb4
#
_cell.length_a   1.000
_cell.length_b   1.000
_cell.length_c   1.000
_cell.angle_alpha   90.00
_cell.angle_beta   90.00
_cell.angle_gamma   90.00
#
_symmetry.space_group_name_H-M   'P 1'
#
loop_
_entity.id
_entity.type
_entity.pdbx_description
1 polymer ?
#
loop_
_entity_poly.entity_id
_entity_poly.type
_entity_poly.pdbx_seq_one_letter_code
_entity_poly.pdbx_strand_id
1 'polypeptide(L)'
;MRRTVELTRVYHFSAAHCLSNPRLSPADNAVLYGQCARPHGHNYYLEVTVAGAPDPLTGMAVDLGVVDRTVAQSILEHVDHHQLEHAPPLAGVITTGEGLARAFWQTLAVALPAGRLRRVAVEETAKNRFEYRGEA
;
A
#
# COMPACT_ATOMS: atom_id res chain seq x y z
N MET A 1 11.60 9.69 -28.61
CA MET A 1 10.87 9.62 -27.31
C MET A 1 10.31 8.21 -27.14
N ARG A 2 10.64 7.55 -26.04
CA ARG A 2 10.09 6.25 -25.74
C ARG A 2 8.67 6.38 -25.22
N ARG A 3 7.78 5.54 -25.72
CA ARG A 3 6.43 5.43 -25.19
C ARG A 3 6.42 4.45 -24.02
N THR A 4 5.84 4.86 -22.91
CA THR A 4 5.72 4.01 -21.73
C THR A 4 4.35 3.35 -21.70
N VAL A 5 4.33 2.17 -21.09
CA VAL A 5 3.12 1.45 -20.74
C VAL A 5 3.03 1.41 -19.22
N GLU A 6 1.85 1.64 -18.70
CA GLU A 6 1.58 1.44 -17.27
C GLU A 6 0.98 0.06 -17.06
N LEU A 7 1.47 -0.62 -16.04
CA LEU A 7 0.99 -1.93 -15.64
C LEU A 7 0.54 -1.86 -14.18
N THR A 8 -0.66 -2.32 -13.90
CA THR A 8 -1.15 -2.43 -12.53
C THR A 8 -1.16 -3.89 -12.11
N ARG A 9 -0.48 -4.18 -11.02
CA ARG A 9 -0.48 -5.49 -10.40
C ARG A 9 -1.33 -5.44 -9.14
N VAL A 10 -2.18 -6.44 -8.93
CA VAL A 10 -3.11 -6.49 -7.81
C VAL A 10 -2.69 -7.58 -6.84
N TYR A 11 -2.63 -7.24 -5.56
CA TYR A 11 -2.28 -8.15 -4.48
C TYR A 11 -3.40 -8.14 -3.43
N HIS A 12 -3.49 -9.22 -2.69
CA HIS A 12 -4.47 -9.36 -1.61
C HIS A 12 -3.75 -9.61 -0.29
N PHE A 13 -4.24 -8.98 0.78
CA PHE A 13 -3.84 -9.32 2.13
C PHE A 13 -5.01 -9.14 3.10
N SER A 14 -5.02 -9.96 4.14
CA SER A 14 -6.00 -9.86 5.22
C SER A 14 -5.27 -9.39 6.47
N ALA A 15 -5.77 -8.35 7.11
CA ALA A 15 -5.09 -7.77 8.26
C ALA A 15 -6.10 -7.20 9.23
N ALA A 16 -5.70 -7.17 10.50
CA ALA A 16 -6.42 -6.49 11.56
C ALA A 16 -5.83 -5.12 11.81
N HIS A 17 -6.64 -4.20 12.26
CA HIS A 17 -6.18 -2.90 12.73
C HIS A 17 -7.20 -2.23 13.65
N CYS A 18 -6.77 -1.17 14.29
CA CYS A 18 -7.64 -0.24 14.98
C CYS A 18 -7.12 1.17 14.72
N LEU A 19 -8.04 2.11 14.49
CA LEU A 19 -7.66 3.49 14.24
C LEU A 19 -7.38 4.19 15.58
N SER A 20 -6.17 4.70 15.71
CA SER A 20 -5.73 5.39 16.92
C SER A 20 -4.63 6.39 16.57
N ASN A 21 -4.76 7.59 17.13
CA ASN A 21 -3.70 8.59 17.11
C ASN A 21 -3.03 8.60 18.48
N PRO A 22 -1.74 8.26 18.57
CA PRO A 22 -1.04 8.21 19.87
C PRO A 22 -0.92 9.57 20.55
N ARG A 23 -1.15 10.68 19.81
CA ARG A 23 -1.14 12.03 20.40
C ARG A 23 -2.43 12.36 21.14
N LEU A 24 -3.47 11.53 20.99
CA LEU A 24 -4.77 11.74 21.63
C LEU A 24 -4.95 10.77 22.78
N SER A 25 -5.79 11.15 23.74
CA SER A 25 -6.19 10.24 24.82
C SER A 25 -7.02 9.07 24.28
N PRO A 26 -7.12 7.95 25.03
CA PRO A 26 -8.04 6.87 24.64
C PRO A 26 -9.49 7.34 24.47
N ALA A 27 -9.96 8.25 25.33
CA ALA A 27 -11.31 8.80 25.22
C ALA A 27 -11.50 9.61 23.95
N ASP A 28 -10.54 10.46 23.58
CA ASP A 28 -10.60 11.25 22.35
C ASP A 28 -10.52 10.38 21.11
N ASN A 29 -9.71 9.33 21.14
CA ASN A 29 -9.66 8.36 20.04
C ASN A 29 -11.01 7.66 19.87
N ALA A 30 -11.66 7.28 20.93
CA ALA A 30 -12.97 6.62 20.88
C ALA A 30 -14.03 7.54 20.26
N VAL A 31 -14.01 8.83 20.59
CA VAL A 31 -14.92 9.82 20.03
C VAL A 31 -14.62 10.06 18.54
N LEU A 32 -13.35 10.22 18.20
CA LEU A 32 -12.93 10.56 16.83
C LEU A 32 -13.19 9.42 15.86
N TYR A 33 -12.83 8.20 16.24
CA TYR A 33 -12.87 7.05 15.31
C TYR A 33 -14.08 6.14 15.51
N GLY A 34 -14.78 6.26 16.62
CA GLY A 34 -15.95 5.44 16.92
C GLY A 34 -15.64 3.95 16.88
N GLN A 35 -16.41 3.19 16.13
CA GLN A 35 -16.21 1.74 15.99
C GLN A 35 -14.83 1.38 15.43
N CYS A 36 -14.25 2.25 14.60
CA CYS A 36 -12.95 2.01 13.98
C CYS A 36 -11.79 2.07 14.98
N ALA A 37 -12.01 2.63 16.19
CA ALA A 37 -11.04 2.58 17.27
C ALA A 37 -10.93 1.18 17.89
N ARG A 38 -11.88 0.29 17.62
CA ARG A 38 -11.87 -1.07 18.12
C ARG A 38 -11.11 -1.96 17.15
N PRO A 39 -10.47 -3.04 17.61
CA PRO A 39 -9.84 -4.02 16.73
C PRO A 39 -10.86 -4.62 15.76
N HIS A 40 -10.53 -4.61 14.49
CA HIS A 40 -11.33 -5.19 13.41
C HIS A 40 -10.41 -5.55 12.25
N GLY A 41 -10.93 -6.23 11.25
CA GLY A 41 -10.13 -6.67 10.12
C GLY A 41 -10.81 -6.43 8.80
N HIS A 42 -9.99 -6.42 7.76
CA HIS A 42 -10.43 -6.30 6.38
C HIS A 42 -9.66 -7.24 5.47
N ASN A 43 -10.29 -7.58 4.36
CA ASN A 43 -9.61 -8.18 3.22
C ASN A 43 -9.24 -7.05 2.28
N TYR A 44 -7.95 -6.68 2.30
CA TYR A 44 -7.44 -5.58 1.50
C TYR A 44 -7.01 -6.05 0.12
N TYR A 45 -7.18 -5.16 -0.86
CA TYR A 45 -6.50 -5.29 -2.14
C TYR A 45 -5.52 -4.13 -2.28
N LEU A 46 -4.29 -4.47 -2.64
CA LEU A 46 -3.23 -3.52 -2.91
C LEU A 46 -2.97 -3.52 -4.41
N GLU A 47 -3.08 -2.35 -5.03
CA GLU A 47 -2.73 -2.19 -6.44
C GLU A 47 -1.45 -1.38 -6.54
N VAL A 48 -0.52 -1.89 -7.32
CA VAL A 48 0.76 -1.24 -7.59
C VAL A 48 0.86 -1.00 -9.09
N THR A 49 0.93 0.26 -9.49
CA THR A 49 1.08 0.64 -10.89
C THR A 49 2.50 1.09 -11.14
N VAL A 50 3.13 0.44 -12.09
CA VAL A 50 4.50 0.74 -12.52
C VAL A 50 4.50 1.03 -14.02
N ALA A 51 5.51 1.77 -14.49
CA ALA A 51 5.61 2.13 -15.89
C ALA A 51 6.97 1.75 -16.46
N GLY A 52 6.99 1.48 -17.74
CA GLY A 52 8.22 1.22 -18.47
C GLY A 52 7.99 1.26 -19.96
N ALA A 53 9.07 1.40 -20.73
CA ALA A 53 9.03 1.24 -22.18
C ALA A 53 9.19 -0.25 -22.50
N PRO A 54 8.34 -0.82 -23.38
CA PRO A 54 8.47 -2.22 -23.76
C PRO A 54 9.85 -2.50 -24.37
N ASP A 55 10.48 -3.56 -23.89
CA ASP A 55 11.74 -4.04 -24.47
C ASP A 55 11.44 -4.61 -25.87
N PRO A 56 12.17 -4.20 -26.93
CA PRO A 56 11.90 -4.70 -28.27
C PRO A 56 12.09 -6.21 -28.42
N LEU A 57 12.95 -6.80 -27.59
CA LEU A 57 13.25 -8.22 -27.67
C LEU A 57 12.19 -9.08 -27.00
N THR A 58 11.73 -8.65 -25.82
CA THR A 58 10.80 -9.44 -25.00
C THR A 58 9.35 -8.97 -25.10
N GLY A 59 9.13 -7.73 -25.51
CA GLY A 59 7.82 -7.10 -25.50
C GLY A 59 7.36 -6.65 -24.11
N MET A 60 8.19 -6.82 -23.07
CA MET A 60 7.82 -6.55 -21.68
C MET A 60 8.36 -5.18 -21.26
N ALA A 61 7.47 -4.38 -20.65
CA ALA A 61 7.83 -3.08 -20.09
C ALA A 61 8.46 -3.19 -18.71
N VAL A 62 8.09 -4.22 -17.96
CA VAL A 62 8.48 -4.42 -16.58
C VAL A 62 8.66 -5.92 -16.32
N ASP A 63 9.62 -6.27 -15.49
CA ASP A 63 9.77 -7.63 -15.01
C ASP A 63 8.80 -7.87 -13.84
N LEU A 64 7.73 -8.60 -14.11
CA LEU A 64 6.68 -8.88 -13.12
C LEU A 64 7.20 -9.69 -11.93
N GLY A 65 8.15 -10.59 -12.15
CA GLY A 65 8.75 -11.36 -11.08
C GLY A 65 9.48 -10.49 -10.07
N VAL A 66 10.18 -9.46 -10.54
CA VAL A 66 10.84 -8.48 -9.67
C VAL A 66 9.82 -7.68 -8.89
N VAL A 67 8.75 -7.20 -9.54
CA VAL A 67 7.70 -6.44 -8.87
C VAL A 67 7.03 -7.29 -7.79
N ASP A 68 6.64 -8.52 -8.12
CA ASP A 68 5.97 -9.41 -7.18
C ASP A 68 6.84 -9.72 -5.96
N ARG A 69 8.12 -10.03 -6.16
CA ARG A 69 9.05 -10.30 -5.05
C ARG A 69 9.27 -9.08 -4.19
N THR A 70 9.41 -7.91 -4.81
CA THR A 70 9.60 -6.66 -4.08
C THR A 70 8.39 -6.33 -3.20
N VAL A 71 7.19 -6.44 -3.74
CA VAL A 71 5.97 -6.18 -2.98
C VAL A 71 5.79 -7.22 -1.87
N ALA A 72 6.04 -8.49 -2.16
CA ALA A 72 5.93 -9.54 -1.16
C ALA A 72 6.88 -9.31 0.02
N GLN A 73 8.15 -9.07 -0.26
CA GLN A 73 9.17 -8.94 0.77
C GLN A 73 9.07 -7.63 1.56
N SER A 74 8.71 -6.54 0.89
CA SER A 74 8.69 -5.24 1.55
C SER A 74 7.35 -4.90 2.21
N ILE A 75 6.26 -5.52 1.79
CA ILE A 75 4.92 -5.21 2.30
C ILE A 75 4.18 -6.46 2.75
N LEU A 76 3.86 -7.38 1.84
CA LEU A 76 2.89 -8.46 2.12
C LEU A 76 3.32 -9.37 3.26
N GLU A 77 4.59 -9.72 3.35
CA GLU A 77 5.11 -10.57 4.43
C GLU A 77 4.94 -9.94 5.80
N HIS A 78 4.85 -8.61 5.86
CA HIS A 78 4.73 -7.85 7.11
C HIS A 78 3.28 -7.57 7.50
N VAL A 79 2.36 -7.54 6.55
CA VAL A 79 0.98 -7.11 6.79
C VAL A 79 -0.05 -8.23 6.69
N ASP A 80 0.18 -9.23 5.84
CA ASP A 80 -0.79 -10.30 5.64
C ASP A 80 -0.87 -11.18 6.88
N HIS A 81 -2.07 -11.36 7.41
CA HIS A 81 -2.34 -12.08 8.66
C HIS A 81 -1.65 -11.47 9.88
N HIS A 82 -1.39 -10.18 9.84
CA HIS A 82 -0.82 -9.43 10.96
C HIS A 82 -1.73 -8.29 11.37
N GLN A 83 -1.43 -7.70 12.51
CA GLN A 83 -2.02 -6.44 12.92
C GLN A 83 -1.18 -5.31 12.34
N LEU A 84 -1.82 -4.40 11.60
CA LEU A 84 -1.12 -3.37 10.83
C LEU A 84 -0.24 -2.47 11.69
N GLU A 85 -0.68 -2.14 12.91
CA GLU A 85 0.08 -1.29 13.83
C GLU A 85 1.43 -1.90 14.24
N HIS A 86 1.59 -3.21 14.09
CA HIS A 86 2.82 -3.92 14.46
C HIS A 86 3.73 -4.16 13.25
N ALA A 87 3.30 -3.80 12.05
CA ALA A 87 4.08 -4.03 10.84
C ALA A 87 5.18 -2.96 10.70
N PRO A 88 6.46 -3.35 10.52
CA PRO A 88 7.56 -2.40 10.42
C PRO A 88 7.36 -1.30 9.36
N PRO A 89 6.84 -1.59 8.14
CA PRO A 89 6.61 -0.54 7.16
C PRO A 89 5.61 0.53 7.59
N LEU A 90 4.80 0.23 8.61
CA LEU A 90 3.73 1.10 9.08
C LEU A 90 4.03 1.74 10.44
N ALA A 91 5.29 1.69 10.89
CA ALA A 91 5.69 2.30 12.15
C ALA A 91 5.34 3.79 12.16
N GLY A 92 4.59 4.23 13.17
CA GLY A 92 4.17 5.62 13.32
C GLY A 92 3.03 6.05 12.41
N VAL A 93 2.47 5.15 11.60
CA VAL A 93 1.39 5.45 10.65
C VAL A 93 0.04 5.22 11.34
N ILE A 94 -0.88 6.17 11.17
CA ILE A 94 -2.29 5.92 11.48
C ILE A 94 -2.84 5.11 10.30
N THR A 95 -3.35 3.90 10.58
CA THR A 95 -3.63 2.89 9.54
C THR A 95 -4.97 3.06 8.84
N THR A 96 -5.35 4.30 8.57
CA THR A 96 -6.40 4.63 7.62
C THR A 96 -5.99 4.21 6.22
N GLY A 97 -6.93 4.10 5.30
CA GLY A 97 -6.61 3.84 3.89
C GLY A 97 -5.65 4.86 3.31
N GLU A 98 -5.83 6.13 3.68
CA GLU A 98 -4.92 7.22 3.29
C GLU A 98 -3.50 6.97 3.81
N GLY A 99 -3.38 6.64 5.08
CA GLY A 99 -2.10 6.34 5.71
C GLY A 99 -1.41 5.14 5.08
N LEU A 100 -2.16 4.08 4.81
CA LEU A 100 -1.64 2.88 4.17
C LEU A 100 -1.12 3.18 2.75
N ALA A 101 -1.90 3.88 1.95
CA ALA A 101 -1.52 4.18 0.56
C ALA A 101 -0.22 4.98 0.52
N ARG A 102 -0.07 6.00 1.37
CA ARG A 102 1.15 6.80 1.45
C ARG A 102 2.35 6.00 1.94
N ALA A 103 2.16 5.20 3.01
CA ALA A 103 3.24 4.41 3.59
C ALA A 103 3.73 3.35 2.59
N PHE A 104 2.83 2.66 1.92
CA PHE A 104 3.19 1.67 0.91
C PHE A 104 3.89 2.30 -0.29
N TRP A 105 3.46 3.49 -0.70
CA TRP A 105 4.18 4.26 -1.71
C TRP A 105 5.63 4.50 -1.29
N GLN A 106 5.84 5.02 -0.09
CA GLN A 106 7.18 5.35 0.40
C GLN A 106 8.08 4.10 0.45
N THR A 107 7.53 2.98 0.90
CA THR A 107 8.25 1.71 0.93
C THR A 107 8.65 1.26 -0.47
N LEU A 108 7.71 1.28 -1.41
CA LEU A 108 7.94 0.80 -2.78
C LEU A 108 8.81 1.76 -3.59
N ALA A 109 8.70 3.07 -3.36
CA ALA A 109 9.52 4.06 -4.07
C ALA A 109 11.01 3.87 -3.81
N VAL A 110 11.37 3.37 -2.63
CA VAL A 110 12.76 3.03 -2.29
C VAL A 110 13.15 1.66 -2.84
N ALA A 111 12.24 0.69 -2.79
CA ALA A 111 12.54 -0.70 -3.12
C ALA A 111 12.51 -1.00 -4.63
N LEU A 112 11.69 -0.28 -5.39
CA LEU A 112 11.61 -0.43 -6.84
C LEU A 112 12.60 0.48 -7.55
N PRO A 113 12.95 0.18 -8.82
CA PRO A 113 13.81 1.08 -9.59
C PRO A 113 13.24 2.51 -9.66
N ALA A 114 14.12 3.50 -9.56
CA ALA A 114 13.73 4.91 -9.52
C ALA A 114 12.87 5.29 -10.72
N GLY A 115 11.80 6.04 -10.47
CA GLY A 115 10.93 6.57 -11.51
C GLY A 115 9.95 5.57 -12.12
N ARG A 116 9.94 4.32 -11.66
CA ARG A 116 9.02 3.30 -12.19
C ARG A 116 7.66 3.31 -11.54
N LEU A 117 7.59 3.61 -10.25
CA LEU A 117 6.33 3.61 -9.51
C LEU A 117 5.46 4.80 -9.92
N ARG A 118 4.20 4.55 -10.24
CA ARG A 118 3.24 5.57 -10.68
C ARG A 118 2.07 5.75 -9.76
N ARG A 119 1.62 4.68 -9.10
CA ARG A 119 0.42 4.72 -8.27
C ARG A 119 0.42 3.56 -7.29
N VAL A 120 -0.05 3.83 -6.09
CA VAL A 120 -0.41 2.81 -5.11
C VAL A 120 -1.88 3.04 -4.75
N ALA A 121 -2.68 1.99 -4.79
CA ALA A 121 -4.07 2.05 -4.35
C ALA A 121 -4.33 0.96 -3.32
N VAL A 122 -5.12 1.30 -2.32
CA VAL A 122 -5.57 0.37 -1.28
C VAL A 122 -7.09 0.35 -1.28
N GLU A 123 -7.66 -0.82 -1.54
CA GLU A 123 -9.08 -1.04 -1.36
C GLU A 123 -9.28 -1.70 0.01
N GLU A 124 -9.92 -0.99 0.92
CA GLU A 124 -10.17 -1.46 2.28
C GLU A 124 -11.45 -2.29 2.35
N THR A 125 -12.50 -1.79 1.69
CA THR A 125 -13.77 -2.49 1.52
C THR A 125 -14.23 -2.28 0.08
N ALA A 126 -15.29 -2.97 -0.33
CA ALA A 126 -15.88 -2.75 -1.65
C ALA A 126 -16.41 -1.33 -1.87
N LYS A 127 -16.55 -0.55 -0.78
CA LYS A 127 -17.13 0.79 -0.83
C LYS A 127 -16.09 1.89 -0.87
N ASN A 128 -14.83 1.61 -0.51
CA ASN A 128 -13.82 2.66 -0.45
C ASN A 128 -12.45 2.18 -0.88
N ARG A 129 -11.78 3.07 -1.58
CA ARG A 129 -10.50 2.84 -2.19
C ARG A 129 -9.69 4.12 -2.13
N PHE A 130 -8.41 4.00 -1.81
CA PHE A 130 -7.53 5.15 -1.58
C PHE A 130 -6.34 5.06 -2.54
N GLU A 131 -6.07 6.12 -3.27
CA GLU A 131 -4.98 6.16 -4.25
C GLU A 131 -3.99 7.25 -3.90
N TYR A 132 -2.70 6.96 -4.12
CA TYR A 132 -1.62 7.91 -3.93
C TYR A 132 -0.64 7.80 -5.10
N ARG A 133 -0.24 8.95 -5.64
CA ARG A 133 0.62 9.04 -6.81
C ARG A 133 1.95 9.74 -6.52
N GLY A 134 2.30 9.88 -5.27
CA GLY A 134 3.51 10.57 -4.84
C GLY A 134 3.28 12.07 -4.66
N GLU A 135 4.30 12.73 -4.15
CA GLU A 135 4.26 14.19 -3.98
C GLU A 135 4.43 14.87 -5.33
N ALA A 136 3.68 15.92 -5.53
CA ALA A 136 3.78 16.72 -6.76
C ALA A 136 5.05 17.60 -6.76
#